data_5a669c7d24338a58e4b3232762e884df
#
_entry.id   5a669c7d24338a58e4b3232762e884df
#
_cell.length_a   1.000
_cell.length_b   1.000
_cell.length_c   1.000
_cell.angle_alpha   90.00
_cell.angle_beta   90.00
_cell.angle_gamma   90.00
#
_symmetry.space_group_name_H-M   'P 1'
#
loop_
_entity.id
_entity.type
_entity.pdbx_description
1 polymer ?
#
loop_
_entity_poly.entity_id
_entity_poly.type
_entity_poly.pdbx_seq_one_letter_code
_entity_poly.pdbx_strand_id
1 'polypeptide(L)'
;VPQLSALRSIRAIASETQPVVTPHQDLIKAIQDLHRRGWCDGTGGNFSVVLRKQPTTLLMAPSGVDKGRVEANMLIEVNHNGEVLSGLGKASAETLMHLTIVETCGSGAVLHTHSANATVVSKHAVSKGFITLEGWEMLKGLRGITTHNTCIEIPVIANHQDLKMMCKHAQPLLADAPYGLLVAGHGLYAWGETLLEARRHVEILEFLLKLHWKEQLLRMR
;
A
#
# COMPACT_ATOMS: atom_id res chain seq x y z
N VAL A 1 73.66 -8.93 7.36
CA VAL A 1 72.25 -9.01 7.77
C VAL A 1 71.40 -8.17 6.81
N PRO A 2 70.57 -8.75 5.92
CA PRO A 2 69.66 -7.96 5.07
C PRO A 2 68.29 -7.85 5.72
N GLN A 3 67.76 -6.62 5.78
CA GLN A 3 66.41 -6.30 6.19
C GLN A 3 65.43 -6.66 5.10
N LEU A 4 64.46 -7.52 5.41
CA LEU A 4 63.27 -7.81 4.61
C LEU A 4 62.23 -6.68 4.83
N SER A 5 62.03 -5.85 3.81
CA SER A 5 60.92 -4.92 3.71
C SER A 5 59.65 -5.64 3.29
N ALA A 6 58.70 -5.78 4.24
CA ALA A 6 57.39 -6.32 3.96
C ALA A 6 56.53 -5.23 3.27
N LEU A 7 56.34 -5.38 1.96
CA LEU A 7 55.33 -4.66 1.21
C LEU A 7 53.93 -5.15 1.60
N ARG A 8 53.24 -4.40 2.44
CA ARG A 8 51.81 -4.59 2.65
C ARG A 8 51.04 -4.10 1.42
N SER A 9 50.54 -5.04 0.64
CA SER A 9 49.49 -4.76 -0.36
C SER A 9 48.23 -4.30 0.34
N ILE A 10 47.93 -3.01 0.26
CA ILE A 10 46.63 -2.46 0.60
C ILE A 10 45.71 -2.82 -0.58
N ARG A 11 44.91 -3.88 -0.43
CA ARG A 11 43.76 -4.11 -1.31
C ARG A 11 42.80 -2.98 -1.08
N ALA A 12 42.62 -2.11 -2.07
CA ALA A 12 41.51 -1.18 -2.14
C ALA A 12 40.21 -2.01 -2.15
N ILE A 13 39.45 -1.94 -1.08
CA ILE A 13 38.08 -2.42 -1.06
C ILE A 13 37.31 -1.46 -1.97
N ALA A 14 37.05 -1.90 -3.20
CA ALA A 14 36.10 -1.21 -4.06
C ALA A 14 34.76 -1.20 -3.31
N SER A 15 34.33 -0.03 -2.90
CA SER A 15 32.97 0.15 -2.39
C SER A 15 32.04 -0.16 -3.56
N GLU A 16 31.42 -1.33 -3.53
CA GLU A 16 30.28 -1.62 -4.39
C GLU A 16 29.21 -0.61 -4.02
N THR A 17 29.09 0.44 -4.80
CA THR A 17 27.95 1.34 -4.76
C THR A 17 26.72 0.50 -5.10
N GLN A 18 25.91 0.22 -4.10
CA GLN A 18 24.61 -0.43 -4.35
C GLN A 18 23.87 0.38 -5.42
N PRO A 19 23.29 -0.27 -6.42
CA PRO A 19 22.56 0.44 -7.47
C PRO A 19 21.46 1.28 -6.83
N VAL A 20 21.43 2.56 -7.17
CA VAL A 20 20.38 3.47 -6.72
C VAL A 20 19.06 2.96 -7.29
N VAL A 21 18.24 2.34 -6.45
CA VAL A 21 16.94 1.81 -6.86
C VAL A 21 16.02 3.00 -7.13
N THR A 22 15.44 3.06 -8.32
CA THR A 22 14.52 4.14 -8.70
C THR A 22 13.13 3.91 -8.10
N PRO A 23 12.32 4.97 -7.88
CA PRO A 23 10.92 4.82 -7.45
C PRO A 23 10.10 3.87 -8.34
N HIS A 24 10.43 3.81 -9.65
CA HIS A 24 9.80 2.89 -10.60
C HIS A 24 10.08 1.43 -10.25
N GLN A 25 11.34 1.09 -10.01
CA GLN A 25 11.75 -0.27 -9.67
C GLN A 25 11.18 -0.73 -8.33
N ASP A 26 11.18 0.15 -7.33
CA ASP A 26 10.61 -0.15 -6.02
C ASP A 26 9.10 -0.38 -6.11
N LEU A 27 8.37 0.46 -6.84
CA LEU A 27 6.94 0.32 -7.04
C LEU A 27 6.60 -1.00 -7.74
N ILE A 28 7.31 -1.34 -8.83
CA ILE A 28 7.11 -2.60 -9.56
C ILE A 28 7.32 -3.80 -8.63
N LYS A 29 8.42 -3.79 -7.87
CA LYS A 29 8.72 -4.86 -6.92
C LYS A 29 7.61 -5.02 -5.89
N ALA A 30 7.10 -3.91 -5.35
CA ALA A 30 5.97 -3.94 -4.42
C ALA A 30 4.72 -4.52 -5.06
N ILE A 31 4.34 -4.09 -6.28
CA ILE A 31 3.18 -4.58 -7.03
C ILE A 31 3.29 -6.10 -7.26
N GLN A 32 4.42 -6.56 -7.78
CA GLN A 32 4.64 -7.98 -8.08
C GLN A 32 4.65 -8.85 -6.82
N ASP A 33 5.19 -8.33 -5.70
CA ASP A 33 5.17 -9.02 -4.41
C ASP A 33 3.74 -9.18 -3.87
N LEU A 34 2.91 -8.14 -3.96
CA LEU A 34 1.50 -8.19 -3.55
C LEU A 34 0.66 -9.10 -4.46
N HIS A 35 0.95 -9.09 -5.78
CA HIS A 35 0.34 -10.02 -6.72
C HIS A 35 0.67 -11.49 -6.38
N ARG A 36 1.95 -11.80 -6.09
CA ARG A 36 2.35 -13.16 -5.69
C ARG A 36 1.69 -13.66 -4.41
N ARG A 37 1.22 -12.74 -3.56
CA ARG A 37 0.45 -13.08 -2.35
C ARG A 37 -1.04 -13.34 -2.63
N GLY A 38 -1.51 -13.17 -3.87
CA GLY A 38 -2.92 -13.32 -4.27
C GLY A 38 -3.80 -12.16 -3.75
N TRP A 39 -3.24 -10.94 -3.67
CA TRP A 39 -3.99 -9.78 -3.17
C TRP A 39 -4.42 -8.82 -4.29
N CYS A 40 -4.10 -9.13 -5.54
CA CYS A 40 -4.49 -8.35 -6.71
C CYS A 40 -4.65 -9.26 -7.94
N ASP A 41 -5.51 -10.26 -7.81
CA ASP A 41 -5.79 -11.22 -8.86
C ASP A 41 -6.42 -10.56 -10.10
N GLY A 42 -6.23 -11.17 -11.25
CA GLY A 42 -6.64 -10.61 -12.53
C GLY A 42 -5.88 -9.31 -12.81
N THR A 43 -6.61 -8.21 -13.01
CA THR A 43 -6.05 -6.86 -13.16
C THR A 43 -6.36 -5.96 -11.96
N GLY A 44 -6.82 -6.54 -10.85
CA GLY A 44 -7.26 -5.83 -9.65
C GLY A 44 -6.14 -5.10 -8.93
N GLY A 45 -6.55 -4.21 -8.02
CA GLY A 45 -5.66 -3.42 -7.20
C GLY A 45 -5.01 -2.22 -7.93
N ASN A 46 -4.65 -1.22 -7.15
CA ASN A 46 -4.03 0.02 -7.61
C ASN A 46 -2.90 0.41 -6.65
N PHE A 47 -1.81 0.91 -7.20
CA PHE A 47 -0.58 1.16 -6.44
C PHE A 47 0.03 2.45 -6.91
N SER A 48 0.29 3.38 -5.99
CA SER A 48 0.89 4.66 -6.33
C SER A 48 1.97 5.10 -5.36
N VAL A 49 2.93 5.87 -5.88
CA VAL A 49 3.96 6.60 -5.13
C VAL A 49 3.91 8.06 -5.54
N VAL A 50 4.03 8.96 -4.58
CA VAL A 50 4.12 10.40 -4.82
C VAL A 50 5.51 10.74 -5.35
N LEU A 51 5.59 11.22 -6.58
CA LEU A 51 6.82 11.76 -7.16
C LEU A 51 7.06 13.22 -6.76
N ARG A 52 5.98 14.00 -6.69
CA ARG A 52 5.98 15.41 -6.28
C ARG A 52 4.76 15.70 -5.40
N LYS A 53 4.96 16.54 -4.39
CA LYS A 53 3.89 16.93 -3.46
C LYS A 53 3.11 18.17 -3.91
N GLN A 54 3.75 19.07 -4.63
CA GLN A 54 3.15 20.36 -5.05
C GLN A 54 3.61 20.75 -6.47
N PRO A 55 2.72 20.72 -7.48
CA PRO A 55 1.43 20.04 -7.44
C PRO A 55 1.62 18.54 -7.36
N THR A 56 0.68 17.85 -6.71
CA THR A 56 0.75 16.39 -6.52
C THR A 56 0.88 15.67 -7.85
N THR A 57 1.88 14.79 -7.94
CA THR A 57 2.07 13.89 -9.08
C THR A 57 2.31 12.49 -8.54
N LEU A 58 1.53 11.53 -9.02
CA LEU A 58 1.63 10.13 -8.68
C LEU A 58 2.31 9.34 -9.79
N LEU A 59 3.20 8.43 -9.43
CA LEU A 59 3.63 7.32 -10.28
C LEU A 59 2.76 6.12 -9.96
N MET A 60 2.16 5.47 -10.97
CA MET A 60 1.28 4.33 -10.74
C MET A 60 1.22 3.36 -11.93
N ALA A 61 0.78 2.13 -11.68
CA ALA A 61 0.45 1.20 -12.75
C ALA A 61 -0.86 1.63 -13.44
N PRO A 62 -0.93 1.57 -14.78
CA PRO A 62 -2.16 1.89 -15.50
C PRO A 62 -3.27 0.88 -15.21
N SER A 63 -4.51 1.29 -15.51
CA SER A 63 -5.69 0.44 -15.39
C SER A 63 -5.62 -0.75 -16.34
N GLY A 64 -6.12 -1.92 -15.90
CA GLY A 64 -6.29 -3.10 -16.75
C GLY A 64 -5.03 -3.89 -17.06
N VAL A 65 -3.88 -3.56 -16.45
CA VAL A 65 -2.64 -4.35 -16.61
C VAL A 65 -2.55 -5.49 -15.60
N ASP A 66 -1.95 -6.61 -16.03
CA ASP A 66 -1.60 -7.72 -15.15
C ASP A 66 -0.50 -7.29 -14.17
N LYS A 67 -0.83 -7.26 -12.88
CA LYS A 67 0.06 -6.79 -11.82
C LYS A 67 1.31 -7.67 -11.64
N GLY A 68 1.22 -8.95 -12.03
CA GLY A 68 2.37 -9.87 -12.01
C GLY A 68 3.39 -9.60 -13.11
N ARG A 69 3.02 -8.82 -14.14
CA ARG A 69 3.83 -8.55 -15.35
C ARG A 69 4.11 -7.07 -15.57
N VAL A 70 3.84 -6.22 -14.59
CA VAL A 70 4.13 -4.77 -14.70
C VAL A 70 5.63 -4.53 -14.83
N GLU A 71 6.01 -3.70 -15.80
CA GLU A 71 7.37 -3.26 -16.10
C GLU A 71 7.48 -1.73 -15.99
N ALA A 72 8.72 -1.21 -15.90
CA ALA A 72 8.99 0.20 -15.66
C ALA A 72 8.42 1.13 -16.77
N ASN A 73 8.48 0.69 -18.00
CA ASN A 73 7.96 1.41 -19.18
C ASN A 73 6.42 1.40 -19.26
N MET A 74 5.75 0.58 -18.44
CA MET A 74 4.28 0.55 -18.35
C MET A 74 3.75 1.56 -17.34
N LEU A 75 4.57 2.04 -16.41
CA LEU A 75 4.11 2.98 -15.38
C LEU A 75 3.73 4.33 -16.01
N ILE A 76 2.72 4.97 -15.42
CA ILE A 76 2.23 6.28 -15.83
C ILE A 76 2.43 7.30 -14.71
N GLU A 77 2.66 8.55 -15.10
CA GLU A 77 2.57 9.68 -14.17
C GLU A 77 1.19 10.32 -14.29
N VAL A 78 0.58 10.62 -13.15
CA VAL A 78 -0.77 11.19 -13.07
C VAL A 78 -0.73 12.45 -12.21
N ASN A 79 -1.38 13.52 -12.66
CA ASN A 79 -1.46 14.78 -11.93
C ASN A 79 -2.54 14.76 -10.83
N HIS A 80 -2.63 15.85 -10.08
CA HIS A 80 -3.61 16.05 -9.01
C HIS A 80 -5.09 16.04 -9.47
N ASN A 81 -5.36 16.13 -10.78
CA ASN A 81 -6.70 16.00 -11.35
C ASN A 81 -7.02 14.56 -11.82
N GLY A 82 -6.06 13.63 -11.69
CA GLY A 82 -6.21 12.26 -12.20
C GLY A 82 -5.91 12.11 -13.70
N GLU A 83 -5.30 13.12 -14.34
CA GLU A 83 -4.96 13.12 -15.76
C GLU A 83 -3.55 12.55 -15.96
N VAL A 84 -3.38 11.72 -17.00
CA VAL A 84 -2.07 11.13 -17.35
C VAL A 84 -1.17 12.20 -17.96
N LEU A 85 -0.02 12.45 -17.33
CA LEU A 85 1.01 13.37 -17.81
C LEU A 85 2.03 12.68 -18.71
N SER A 86 2.39 11.44 -18.40
CA SER A 86 3.37 10.64 -19.13
C SER A 86 3.09 9.15 -19.03
N GLY A 87 3.67 8.37 -19.94
CA GLY A 87 3.47 6.93 -20.04
C GLY A 87 2.32 6.54 -20.96
N LEU A 88 2.11 5.23 -21.16
CA LEU A 88 1.09 4.67 -22.04
C LEU A 88 0.01 3.98 -21.20
N GLY A 89 -1.26 4.34 -21.44
CA GLY A 89 -2.40 3.73 -20.74
C GLY A 89 -3.36 4.74 -20.15
N LYS A 90 -4.28 4.23 -19.33
CA LYS A 90 -5.27 5.05 -18.63
C LYS A 90 -5.07 4.97 -17.14
N ALA A 91 -5.23 6.07 -16.43
CA ALA A 91 -5.34 6.07 -14.98
C ALA A 91 -6.59 5.26 -14.56
N SER A 92 -6.50 4.57 -13.43
CA SER A 92 -7.67 3.92 -12.83
C SER A 92 -8.68 4.98 -12.39
N ALA A 93 -9.97 4.68 -12.44
CA ALA A 93 -10.99 5.51 -11.83
C ALA A 93 -10.70 5.73 -10.33
N GLU A 94 -10.13 4.74 -9.66
CA GLU A 94 -9.76 4.77 -8.24
C GLU A 94 -8.55 5.66 -7.93
N THR A 95 -7.88 6.24 -8.94
CA THR A 95 -6.84 7.26 -8.75
C THR A 95 -7.31 8.42 -7.89
N LEU A 96 -8.60 8.78 -7.97
CA LEU A 96 -9.17 9.83 -7.14
C LEU A 96 -9.09 9.49 -5.64
N MET A 97 -9.30 8.23 -5.25
CA MET A 97 -9.13 7.80 -3.85
C MET A 97 -7.66 7.88 -3.41
N HIS A 98 -6.70 7.52 -4.26
CA HIS A 98 -5.28 7.69 -3.97
C HIS A 98 -4.93 9.15 -3.72
N LEU A 99 -5.39 10.06 -4.58
CA LEU A 99 -5.20 11.50 -4.42
C LEU A 99 -5.82 12.02 -3.12
N THR A 100 -7.05 11.60 -2.81
CA THR A 100 -7.74 11.96 -1.57
C THR A 100 -6.96 11.51 -0.33
N ILE A 101 -6.43 10.29 -0.31
CA ILE A 101 -5.60 9.77 0.79
C ILE A 101 -4.29 10.56 0.90
N VAL A 102 -3.60 10.81 -0.23
CA VAL A 102 -2.35 11.57 -0.25
C VAL A 102 -2.55 12.98 0.30
N GLU A 103 -3.61 13.67 -0.15
CA GLU A 103 -3.91 15.04 0.27
C GLU A 103 -4.34 15.13 1.73
N THR A 104 -5.16 14.19 2.20
CA THR A 104 -5.68 14.21 3.57
C THR A 104 -4.65 13.74 4.60
N CYS A 105 -3.89 12.66 4.28
CA CYS A 105 -2.95 12.03 5.21
C CYS A 105 -1.50 12.47 5.03
N GLY A 106 -1.17 13.27 4.00
CA GLY A 106 0.21 13.63 3.66
C GLY A 106 1.08 12.44 3.21
N SER A 107 0.45 11.36 2.78
CA SER A 107 1.11 10.09 2.44
C SER A 107 2.05 10.21 1.25
N GLY A 108 3.11 9.41 1.23
CA GLY A 108 4.04 9.30 0.10
C GLY A 108 3.74 8.09 -0.81
N ALA A 109 2.92 7.15 -0.35
CA ALA A 109 2.47 6.01 -1.15
C ALA A 109 1.12 5.49 -0.67
N VAL A 110 0.31 4.98 -1.61
CA VAL A 110 -0.99 4.34 -1.37
C VAL A 110 -1.06 3.03 -2.15
N LEU A 111 -1.43 1.96 -1.46
CA LEU A 111 -1.54 0.62 -2.02
C LEU A 111 -2.96 0.10 -1.78
N HIS A 112 -3.62 -0.34 -2.85
CA HIS A 112 -4.97 -0.90 -2.80
C HIS A 112 -4.98 -2.35 -3.25
N THR A 113 -5.51 -3.23 -2.39
CA THR A 113 -5.54 -4.68 -2.58
C THR A 113 -6.97 -5.22 -2.56
N HIS A 114 -7.19 -6.34 -3.25
CA HIS A 114 -8.46 -7.07 -3.36
C HIS A 114 -8.35 -8.47 -2.73
N SER A 115 -7.71 -8.62 -1.58
CA SER A 115 -7.61 -9.92 -0.93
C SER A 115 -8.99 -10.48 -0.57
N ALA A 116 -9.14 -11.80 -0.64
CA ALA A 116 -10.39 -12.46 -0.27
C ALA A 116 -10.80 -12.15 1.18
N ASN A 117 -9.82 -12.07 2.10
CA ASN A 117 -10.11 -11.78 3.51
C ASN A 117 -10.64 -10.34 3.68
N ALA A 118 -9.95 -9.32 3.13
CA ALA A 118 -10.38 -7.93 3.20
C ALA A 118 -11.77 -7.75 2.56
N THR A 119 -12.00 -8.39 1.40
CA THR A 119 -13.27 -8.33 0.67
C THR A 119 -14.44 -8.89 1.48
N VAL A 120 -14.27 -10.08 2.06
CA VAL A 120 -15.34 -10.72 2.86
C VAL A 120 -15.58 -9.95 4.15
N VAL A 121 -14.53 -9.64 4.90
CA VAL A 121 -14.64 -8.98 6.21
C VAL A 121 -15.28 -7.60 6.06
N SER A 122 -14.86 -6.80 5.06
CA SER A 122 -15.44 -5.47 4.81
C SER A 122 -16.91 -5.54 4.43
N LYS A 123 -17.32 -6.54 3.62
CA LYS A 123 -18.71 -6.73 3.24
C LYS A 123 -19.63 -6.93 4.46
N HIS A 124 -19.18 -7.69 5.44
CA HIS A 124 -19.95 -7.98 6.65
C HIS A 124 -19.90 -6.85 7.68
N ALA A 125 -18.86 -6.01 7.66
CA ALA A 125 -18.69 -4.94 8.63
C ALA A 125 -19.27 -3.59 8.19
N VAL A 126 -19.79 -3.44 6.97
CA VAL A 126 -20.24 -2.15 6.43
C VAL A 126 -21.35 -1.49 7.26
N SER A 127 -22.26 -2.27 7.83
CA SER A 127 -23.33 -1.73 8.69
C SER A 127 -22.82 -1.18 10.03
N LYS A 128 -21.71 -1.74 10.55
CA LYS A 128 -21.02 -1.26 11.74
C LYS A 128 -20.13 -0.03 11.43
N GLY A 129 -19.63 0.08 10.21
CA GLY A 129 -18.76 1.16 9.73
C GLY A 129 -17.28 1.01 10.09
N PHE A 130 -16.89 -0.04 10.81
CA PHE A 130 -15.49 -0.30 11.17
C PHE A 130 -15.27 -1.77 11.57
N ILE A 131 -14.00 -2.16 11.59
CA ILE A 131 -13.52 -3.44 12.12
C ILE A 131 -12.59 -3.16 13.28
N THR A 132 -12.82 -3.82 14.41
CA THR A 132 -11.96 -3.76 15.59
C THR A 132 -10.89 -4.86 15.52
N LEU A 133 -9.64 -4.48 15.70
CA LEU A 133 -8.48 -5.37 15.77
C LEU A 133 -7.76 -5.12 17.09
N GLU A 134 -7.70 -6.13 17.96
CA GLU A 134 -7.16 -5.97 19.31
C GLU A 134 -6.35 -7.18 19.77
N GLY A 135 -5.38 -6.97 20.66
CA GLY A 135 -4.65 -8.04 21.34
C GLY A 135 -3.64 -8.80 20.47
N TRP A 136 -3.42 -8.40 19.22
CA TRP A 136 -2.52 -9.10 18.31
C TRP A 136 -1.12 -8.51 18.32
N GLU A 137 -0.09 -9.36 18.47
CA GLU A 137 1.31 -8.92 18.43
C GLU A 137 1.66 -8.15 17.15
N MET A 138 1.06 -8.55 16.02
CA MET A 138 1.27 -7.91 14.72
C MET A 138 0.79 -6.46 14.63
N LEU A 139 -0.03 -5.97 15.55
CA LEU A 139 -0.39 -4.55 15.65
C LEU A 139 0.85 -3.64 15.77
N LYS A 140 1.92 -4.12 16.40
CA LYS A 140 3.21 -3.42 16.54
C LYS A 140 3.92 -3.15 15.21
N GLY A 141 3.48 -3.77 14.13
CA GLY A 141 3.96 -3.48 12.78
C GLY A 141 3.40 -2.19 12.20
N LEU A 142 2.31 -1.66 12.73
CA LEU A 142 1.77 -0.35 12.36
C LEU A 142 2.54 0.76 13.07
N ARG A 143 2.76 1.88 12.37
CA ARG A 143 3.51 3.02 12.92
C ARG A 143 2.85 3.55 14.19
N GLY A 144 3.68 3.81 15.20
CA GLY A 144 3.23 4.39 16.48
C GLY A 144 2.68 3.37 17.48
N ILE A 145 2.49 2.11 17.11
CA ILE A 145 2.03 1.05 18.02
C ILE A 145 3.23 0.29 18.58
N THR A 146 3.41 0.30 19.90
CA THR A 146 4.54 -0.31 20.59
C THR A 146 4.17 -1.53 21.44
N THR A 147 2.88 -1.79 21.64
CA THR A 147 2.36 -2.90 22.44
C THR A 147 1.24 -3.65 21.72
N HIS A 148 1.11 -4.95 21.96
CA HIS A 148 -0.02 -5.74 21.52
C HIS A 148 -1.29 -5.49 22.35
N ASN A 149 -1.12 -5.00 23.60
CA ASN A 149 -2.23 -4.65 24.49
C ASN A 149 -2.83 -3.31 24.08
N THR A 150 -3.41 -3.30 22.88
CA THR A 150 -4.03 -2.13 22.23
C THR A 150 -5.14 -2.58 21.30
N CYS A 151 -5.97 -1.63 20.93
CA CYS A 151 -7.11 -1.81 20.03
C CYS A 151 -7.04 -0.72 18.95
N ILE A 152 -7.32 -1.09 17.71
CA ILE A 152 -7.49 -0.16 16.60
C ILE A 152 -8.80 -0.44 15.88
N GLU A 153 -9.37 0.59 15.27
CA GLU A 153 -10.55 0.48 14.42
C GLU A 153 -10.20 0.87 12.99
N ILE A 154 -10.39 -0.06 12.07
CA ILE A 154 -10.22 0.19 10.63
C ILE A 154 -11.57 0.60 10.07
N PRO A 155 -11.73 1.82 9.54
CA PRO A 155 -13.01 2.27 8.98
C PRO A 155 -13.40 1.45 7.75
N VAL A 156 -14.71 1.24 7.60
CA VAL A 156 -15.33 0.53 6.47
C VAL A 156 -16.38 1.43 5.85
N ILE A 157 -16.22 1.75 4.56
CA ILE A 157 -17.19 2.52 3.79
C ILE A 157 -17.93 1.64 2.77
N ALA A 158 -19.13 2.08 2.37
CA ALA A 158 -19.86 1.43 1.29
C ALA A 158 -19.11 1.53 -0.04
N ASN A 159 -19.18 0.47 -0.86
CA ASN A 159 -18.65 0.49 -2.22
C ASN A 159 -19.59 1.30 -3.12
N HIS A 160 -19.15 2.49 -3.48
CA HIS A 160 -19.89 3.41 -4.32
C HIS A 160 -19.30 3.47 -5.71
N GLN A 161 -20.13 3.33 -6.76
CA GLN A 161 -19.63 3.37 -8.15
C GLN A 161 -19.25 4.80 -8.59
N ASP A 162 -19.88 5.83 -8.00
CA ASP A 162 -19.38 7.20 -8.09
C ASP A 162 -18.20 7.41 -7.14
N LEU A 163 -16.99 7.48 -7.72
CA LEU A 163 -15.75 7.65 -6.97
C LEU A 163 -15.69 8.98 -6.21
N LYS A 164 -16.33 10.04 -6.70
CA LYS A 164 -16.39 11.32 -5.98
C LYS A 164 -17.17 11.18 -4.69
N MET A 165 -18.30 10.47 -4.75
CA MET A 165 -19.10 10.17 -3.56
C MET A 165 -18.34 9.25 -2.60
N MET A 166 -17.63 8.24 -3.11
CA MET A 166 -16.82 7.36 -2.29
C MET A 166 -15.70 8.13 -1.56
N CYS A 167 -14.98 9.00 -2.26
CA CYS A 167 -13.95 9.86 -1.66
C CYS A 167 -14.54 10.82 -0.62
N LYS A 168 -15.71 11.41 -0.88
CA LYS A 168 -16.40 12.28 0.08
C LYS A 168 -16.75 11.55 1.38
N HIS A 169 -17.14 10.28 1.30
CA HIS A 169 -17.41 9.45 2.48
C HIS A 169 -16.13 9.01 3.20
N ALA A 170 -15.05 8.75 2.46
CA ALA A 170 -13.77 8.35 3.01
C ALA A 170 -13.06 9.50 3.74
N GLN A 171 -13.01 10.69 3.14
CA GLN A 171 -12.19 11.82 3.58
C GLN A 171 -12.28 12.15 5.07
N PRO A 172 -13.47 12.27 5.70
CA PRO A 172 -13.58 12.58 7.13
C PRO A 172 -13.04 11.47 8.04
N LEU A 173 -12.91 10.24 7.54
CA LEU A 173 -12.44 9.09 8.30
C LEU A 173 -10.92 8.91 8.21
N LEU A 174 -10.28 9.46 7.17
CA LEU A 174 -8.87 9.22 6.87
C LEU A 174 -7.91 9.80 7.90
N ALA A 175 -8.25 10.92 8.53
CA ALA A 175 -7.38 11.61 9.49
C ALA A 175 -7.07 10.74 10.72
N ASP A 176 -8.06 9.97 11.18
CA ASP A 176 -7.98 9.12 12.36
C ASP A 176 -7.79 7.64 12.03
N ALA A 177 -7.80 7.28 10.74
CA ALA A 177 -7.66 5.90 10.31
C ALA A 177 -6.21 5.38 10.54
N PRO A 178 -6.05 4.19 11.13
CA PRO A 178 -4.73 3.63 11.42
C PRO A 178 -4.08 3.04 10.17
N TYR A 179 -3.75 3.91 9.18
CA TYR A 179 -3.08 3.59 7.92
C TYR A 179 -3.83 2.63 7.00
N GLY A 180 -5.15 2.47 7.21
CA GLY A 180 -6.00 1.59 6.42
C GLY A 180 -7.45 2.05 6.36
N LEU A 181 -8.09 1.78 5.22
CA LEU A 181 -9.52 2.00 4.95
C LEU A 181 -10.03 0.81 4.16
N LEU A 182 -11.17 0.26 4.54
CA LEU A 182 -11.83 -0.82 3.83
C LEU A 182 -13.01 -0.29 3.02
N VAL A 183 -13.16 -0.80 1.80
CA VAL A 183 -14.34 -0.61 0.95
C VAL A 183 -15.13 -1.91 0.92
N ALA A 184 -16.39 -1.87 1.29
CA ALA A 184 -17.25 -3.04 1.51
C ALA A 184 -17.36 -3.94 0.28
N GLY A 185 -16.99 -5.22 0.43
CA GLY A 185 -17.02 -6.20 -0.64
C GLY A 185 -16.05 -5.91 -1.79
N HIS A 186 -15.04 -5.05 -1.55
CA HIS A 186 -14.08 -4.61 -2.55
C HIS A 186 -12.64 -4.90 -2.09
N GLY A 187 -12.12 -4.20 -1.07
CA GLY A 187 -10.77 -4.41 -0.62
C GLY A 187 -10.27 -3.39 0.38
N LEU A 188 -8.95 -3.38 0.55
CA LEU A 188 -8.20 -2.55 1.50
C LEU A 188 -7.41 -1.47 0.76
N TYR A 189 -7.50 -0.21 1.20
CA TYR A 189 -6.51 0.83 0.94
C TYR A 189 -5.60 0.93 2.16
N ALA A 190 -4.29 0.95 1.94
CA ALA A 190 -3.31 1.24 2.98
C ALA A 190 -2.26 2.22 2.46
N TRP A 191 -1.68 3.02 3.36
CA TRP A 191 -0.77 4.09 3.00
C TRP A 191 0.35 4.27 4.02
N GLY A 192 1.34 5.08 3.65
CA GLY A 192 2.47 5.44 4.50
C GLY A 192 3.24 6.64 3.95
N GLU A 193 4.17 7.18 4.72
CA GLU A 193 5.03 8.29 4.27
C GLU A 193 5.99 7.87 3.16
N THR A 194 6.32 6.58 3.10
CA THR A 194 7.15 5.96 2.08
C THR A 194 6.48 4.71 1.53
N LEU A 195 6.91 4.26 0.36
CA LEU A 195 6.45 3.00 -0.22
C LEU A 195 6.75 1.80 0.71
N LEU A 196 7.91 1.79 1.36
CA LEU A 196 8.28 0.74 2.31
C LEU A 196 7.31 0.69 3.49
N GLU A 197 6.92 1.84 4.01
CA GLU A 197 5.97 1.95 5.11
C GLU A 197 4.57 1.55 4.67
N ALA A 198 4.07 2.05 3.53
CA ALA A 198 2.78 1.67 2.98
C ALA A 198 2.68 0.16 2.75
N ARG A 199 3.76 -0.45 2.21
CA ARG A 199 3.85 -1.89 2.03
C ARG A 199 3.79 -2.64 3.37
N ARG A 200 4.51 -2.19 4.38
CA ARG A 200 4.44 -2.78 5.72
C ARG A 200 3.01 -2.71 6.28
N HIS A 201 2.34 -1.57 6.15
CA HIS A 201 0.96 -1.41 6.62
C HIS A 201 -0.01 -2.36 5.88
N VAL A 202 0.08 -2.48 4.55
CA VAL A 202 -0.71 -3.48 3.79
C VAL A 202 -0.47 -4.88 4.33
N GLU A 203 0.79 -5.30 4.48
CA GLU A 203 1.12 -6.65 4.92
C GLU A 203 0.58 -6.96 6.32
N ILE A 204 0.69 -5.99 7.24
CA ILE A 204 0.18 -6.11 8.60
C ILE A 204 -1.35 -6.16 8.62
N LEU A 205 -2.02 -5.24 7.91
CA LEU A 205 -3.47 -5.18 7.89
C LEU A 205 -4.09 -6.41 7.22
N GLU A 206 -3.54 -6.88 6.12
CA GLU A 206 -3.99 -8.12 5.46
C GLU A 206 -3.82 -9.35 6.36
N PHE A 207 -2.71 -9.42 7.11
CA PHE A 207 -2.51 -10.47 8.10
C PHE A 207 -3.55 -10.41 9.22
N LEU A 208 -3.81 -9.23 9.78
CA LEU A 208 -4.79 -9.03 10.85
C LEU A 208 -6.22 -9.29 10.39
N LEU A 209 -6.60 -8.88 9.17
CA LEU A 209 -7.90 -9.18 8.57
C LEU A 209 -8.10 -10.69 8.37
N LYS A 210 -7.03 -11.40 7.98
CA LYS A 210 -7.07 -12.86 7.90
C LYS A 210 -7.28 -13.50 9.27
N LEU A 211 -6.64 -12.98 10.34
CA LEU A 211 -6.87 -13.47 11.71
C LEU A 211 -8.29 -13.16 12.17
N HIS A 212 -8.76 -11.93 11.95
CA HIS A 212 -10.12 -11.52 12.29
C HIS A 212 -11.17 -12.46 11.65
N TRP A 213 -11.04 -12.75 10.35
CA TRP A 213 -11.91 -13.70 9.68
C TRP A 213 -11.87 -15.08 10.31
N LYS A 214 -10.67 -15.62 10.60
CA LYS A 214 -10.52 -16.94 11.23
C LYS A 214 -11.11 -16.97 12.63
N GLU A 215 -10.95 -15.93 13.41
CA GLU A 215 -11.53 -15.80 14.75
C GLU A 215 -13.07 -15.81 14.70
N GLN A 216 -13.69 -15.11 13.74
CA GLN A 216 -15.13 -15.16 13.54
C GLN A 216 -15.61 -16.59 13.26
N LEU A 217 -14.90 -17.35 12.44
CA LEU A 217 -15.23 -18.75 12.16
C LEU A 217 -15.13 -19.63 13.42
N LEU A 218 -14.19 -19.37 14.32
CA LEU A 218 -14.05 -20.11 15.59
C LEU A 218 -15.18 -19.78 16.56
N ARG A 219 -15.68 -18.53 16.57
CA ARG A 219 -16.80 -18.11 17.43
C ARG A 219 -18.16 -18.64 16.98
N MET A 220 -18.29 -19.11 15.74
CA MET A 220 -19.52 -19.69 15.19
C MET A 220 -19.66 -21.19 15.49
N ARG A 221 -18.66 -21.80 16.11
CA ARG A 221 -18.68 -23.21 16.55
C ARG A 221 -19.04 -23.32 18.01
#